data_c6f93097584e84a7ba2989b2d0c4cc27
#
_entry.id   c6f93097584e84a7ba2989b2d0c4cc27
#
_cell.length_a   1.000
_cell.length_b   1.000
_cell.length_c   1.000
_cell.angle_alpha   90.00
_cell.angle_beta   90.00
_cell.angle_gamma   90.00
#
_symmetry.space_group_name_H-M   'P 1'
#
loop_
_entity.id
_entity.type
_entity.pdbx_description
1 polymer ?
#
loop_
_entity_poly.entity_id
_entity_poly.type
_entity_poly.pdbx_seq_one_letter_code
_entity_poly.pdbx_strand_id
1 'polypeptide(L)'
;MIDGYLLNMRVFNNVSDSKGQALKPLEEAAEIFGAWQELDSMRTTTFTQDWVDMRNYLIDECMDTVQATANLLAAIGATQGEVDAAIERMDERNGDRGRL
;
A
#
# COMPACT_ATOMS: atom_id res chain seq x y z
N MET A 1 -9.51 -0.98 17.92
CA MET A 1 -9.22 -1.62 16.63
C MET A 1 -9.75 -0.76 15.52
N ILE A 2 -9.06 -0.74 14.39
CA ILE A 2 -9.44 0.07 13.23
C ILE A 2 -10.30 -0.78 12.30
N ASP A 3 -11.45 -0.26 11.87
CA ASP A 3 -12.32 -0.96 10.92
C ASP A 3 -11.87 -0.80 9.48
N GLY A 4 -11.16 0.27 9.18
CA GLY A 4 -10.63 0.54 7.85
C GLY A 4 -9.96 1.89 7.77
N TYR A 5 -9.48 2.24 6.56
CA TYR A 5 -8.84 3.52 6.28
C TYR A 5 -9.51 4.20 5.09
N LEU A 6 -9.66 5.51 5.18
CA LEU A 6 -9.98 6.33 4.03
C LEU A 6 -8.68 6.84 3.42
N LEU A 7 -8.50 6.59 2.11
CA LEU A 7 -7.31 7.00 1.38
C LEU A 7 -7.72 7.95 0.26
N ASN A 8 -7.04 9.10 0.20
CA ASN A 8 -7.20 10.05 -0.88
C ASN A 8 -5.84 10.27 -1.52
N MET A 9 -5.62 9.66 -2.69
CA MET A 9 -4.32 9.58 -3.34
C MET A 9 -4.30 10.38 -4.62
N ARG A 10 -3.24 11.18 -4.79
CA ARG A 10 -2.94 11.81 -6.07
C ARG A 10 -2.18 10.83 -6.96
N VAL A 11 -2.27 11.03 -8.26
CA VAL A 11 -1.50 10.28 -9.25
C VAL A 11 -0.37 11.15 -9.76
N PHE A 12 0.79 10.57 -10.07
CA PHE A 12 1.91 11.31 -10.64
C PHE A 12 1.56 11.80 -12.05
N ASN A 13 2.18 12.92 -12.46
CA ASN A 13 1.91 13.53 -13.74
C ASN A 13 2.41 12.71 -14.93
N ASN A 14 3.39 11.85 -14.73
CA ASN A 14 4.13 11.17 -15.79
C ASN A 14 3.99 9.65 -15.76
N VAL A 15 2.79 9.15 -15.43
CA VAL A 15 2.53 7.70 -15.47
C VAL A 15 2.40 7.24 -16.92
N SER A 16 2.78 6.00 -17.18
CA SER A 16 2.66 5.37 -18.50
C SER A 16 2.32 3.89 -18.35
N ASP A 17 1.50 3.38 -19.27
CA ASP A 17 1.19 1.95 -19.34
C ASP A 17 2.42 1.23 -19.88
N SER A 18 3.28 0.79 -18.98
CA SER A 18 4.60 0.23 -19.30
C SER A 18 4.99 -0.85 -18.29
N LYS A 19 5.94 -1.68 -18.70
CA LYS A 19 6.50 -2.70 -17.83
C LYS A 19 7.11 -2.10 -16.56
N GLY A 20 7.81 -0.98 -16.67
CA GLY A 20 8.40 -0.31 -15.51
C GLY A 20 7.34 0.14 -14.51
N GLN A 21 6.24 0.71 -15.00
CA GLN A 21 5.12 1.11 -14.14
C GLN A 21 4.46 -0.09 -13.48
N ALA A 22 4.31 -1.20 -14.21
CA ALA A 22 3.71 -2.42 -13.68
C ALA A 22 4.58 -3.12 -12.63
N LEU A 23 5.91 -2.99 -12.73
CA LEU A 23 6.86 -3.56 -11.76
C LEU A 23 7.01 -2.71 -10.49
N LYS A 24 6.66 -1.44 -10.53
CA LYS A 24 6.84 -0.53 -9.39
C LYS A 24 6.18 -1.01 -8.10
N PRO A 25 4.90 -1.45 -8.10
CA PRO A 25 4.29 -1.98 -6.89
C PRO A 25 5.06 -3.16 -6.28
N LEU A 26 5.64 -4.04 -7.10
CA LEU A 26 6.43 -5.16 -6.62
C LEU A 26 7.72 -4.68 -5.95
N GLU A 27 8.41 -3.71 -6.55
CA GLU A 27 9.64 -3.12 -5.98
C GLU A 27 9.35 -2.49 -4.61
N GLU A 28 8.29 -1.69 -4.52
CA GLU A 28 7.89 -1.04 -3.28
C GLU A 28 7.45 -2.06 -2.22
N ALA A 29 6.75 -3.12 -2.63
CA ALA A 29 6.33 -4.17 -1.72
C ALA A 29 7.52 -4.89 -1.07
N ALA A 30 8.61 -5.08 -1.80
CA ALA A 30 9.84 -5.66 -1.25
C ALA A 30 10.43 -4.78 -0.14
N GLU A 31 10.35 -3.47 -0.28
CA GLU A 31 10.83 -2.52 0.73
C GLU A 31 9.98 -2.55 2.00
N ILE A 32 8.67 -2.85 1.89
CA ILE A 32 7.80 -3.06 3.07
C ILE A 32 8.35 -4.21 3.92
N PHE A 33 8.68 -5.33 3.31
CA PHE A 33 9.17 -6.49 4.06
C PHE A 33 10.49 -6.19 4.75
N GLY A 34 11.41 -5.50 4.06
CA GLY A 34 12.67 -5.07 4.67
C GLY A 34 12.44 -4.15 5.88
N ALA A 35 11.55 -3.18 5.77
CA ALA A 35 11.20 -2.29 6.87
C ALA A 35 10.57 -3.05 8.03
N TRP A 36 9.70 -4.02 7.74
CA TRP A 36 9.08 -4.85 8.77
C TRP A 36 10.13 -5.68 9.52
N GLN A 37 11.09 -6.26 8.80
CA GLN A 37 12.17 -7.04 9.42
C GLN A 37 13.00 -6.19 10.38
N GLU A 38 13.30 -4.94 10.00
CA GLU A 38 14.01 -4.00 10.89
C GLU A 38 13.19 -3.69 12.14
N LEU A 39 11.89 -3.42 11.97
CA LEU A 39 11.00 -3.16 13.10
C LEU A 39 10.90 -4.40 14.01
N ASP A 40 10.80 -5.58 13.42
CA ASP A 40 10.73 -6.84 14.16
C ASP A 40 11.97 -7.07 15.00
N SER A 41 13.14 -6.68 14.50
CA SER A 41 14.40 -6.78 15.26
C SER A 41 14.43 -5.88 16.51
N MET A 42 13.54 -4.91 16.59
CA MET A 42 13.44 -3.93 17.69
C MET A 42 12.34 -4.26 18.71
N ARG A 43 11.78 -5.47 18.72
CA ARG A 43 10.64 -5.82 19.58
C ARG A 43 10.93 -5.64 21.06
N THR A 44 12.18 -5.79 21.48
CA THR A 44 12.59 -5.61 22.88
C THR A 44 12.86 -4.15 23.25
N THR A 45 12.84 -3.25 22.28
CA THR A 45 13.13 -1.82 22.46
C THR A 45 11.97 -0.93 22.03
N THR A 46 10.73 -1.44 22.11
CA THR A 46 9.52 -0.68 21.77
C THR A 46 9.46 0.61 22.59
N PHE A 47 8.89 1.67 21.96
CA PHE A 47 8.77 3.02 22.50
C PHE A 47 10.09 3.80 22.63
N THR A 48 11.22 3.25 22.19
CA THR A 48 12.44 4.04 21.96
C THR A 48 12.25 4.92 20.73
N GLN A 49 13.07 5.97 20.61
CA GLN A 49 13.01 6.82 19.42
C GLN A 49 13.33 6.04 18.15
N ASP A 50 14.30 5.14 18.19
CA ASP A 50 14.65 4.30 17.03
C ASP A 50 13.48 3.41 16.61
N TRP A 51 12.75 2.85 17.55
CA TRP A 51 11.55 2.06 17.25
C TRP A 51 10.46 2.91 16.63
N VAL A 52 10.21 4.12 17.14
CA VAL A 52 9.23 5.05 16.60
C VAL A 52 9.59 5.44 15.16
N ASP A 53 10.86 5.76 14.92
CA ASP A 53 11.35 6.14 13.60
C ASP A 53 11.20 5.00 12.60
N MET A 54 11.53 3.77 12.99
CA MET A 54 11.40 2.60 12.12
C MET A 54 9.94 2.26 11.85
N ARG A 55 9.07 2.42 12.85
CA ARG A 55 7.63 2.24 12.65
C ARG A 55 7.08 3.24 11.65
N ASN A 56 7.49 4.51 11.75
CA ASN A 56 7.10 5.53 10.77
C ASN A 56 7.65 5.23 9.38
N TYR A 57 8.87 4.73 9.28
CA TYR A 57 9.45 4.31 8.02
C TYR A 57 8.63 3.19 7.37
N LEU A 58 8.20 2.19 8.14
CA LEU A 58 7.34 1.12 7.63
C LEU A 58 6.01 1.68 7.12
N ILE A 59 5.39 2.62 7.83
CA ILE A 59 4.16 3.27 7.39
C ILE A 59 4.39 3.97 6.04
N ASP A 60 5.50 4.70 5.90
CA ASP A 60 5.84 5.40 4.65
C ASP A 60 6.01 4.41 3.50
N GLU A 61 6.68 3.29 3.72
CA GLU A 61 6.86 2.26 2.69
C GLU A 61 5.53 1.64 2.26
N CYS A 62 4.61 1.45 3.20
CA CYS A 62 3.26 0.99 2.86
C CYS A 62 2.55 2.01 1.96
N MET A 63 2.67 3.30 2.27
CA MET A 63 2.05 4.34 1.46
C MET A 63 2.71 4.48 0.09
N ASP A 64 4.01 4.30 -0.02
CA ASP A 64 4.71 4.29 -1.31
C ASP A 64 4.19 3.17 -2.20
N THR A 65 3.89 2.00 -1.64
CA THR A 65 3.31 0.88 -2.39
C THR A 65 1.89 1.22 -2.86
N VAL A 66 1.08 1.84 -2.02
CA VAL A 66 -0.26 2.30 -2.42
C VAL A 66 -0.15 3.34 -3.53
N GLN A 67 0.80 4.28 -3.44
CA GLN A 67 1.04 5.26 -4.49
C GLN A 67 1.42 4.60 -5.81
N ALA A 68 2.35 3.65 -5.78
CA ALA A 68 2.77 2.93 -6.98
C ALA A 68 1.59 2.18 -7.64
N THR A 69 0.72 1.60 -6.83
CA THR A 69 -0.48 0.91 -7.31
C THR A 69 -1.48 1.88 -7.91
N ALA A 70 -1.73 3.03 -7.27
CA ALA A 70 -2.59 4.07 -7.80
C ALA A 70 -2.07 4.61 -9.14
N ASN A 71 -0.76 4.81 -9.27
CA ASN A 71 -0.12 5.25 -10.50
C ASN A 71 -0.33 4.23 -11.63
N LEU A 72 -0.23 2.94 -11.35
CA LEU A 72 -0.47 1.89 -12.34
C LEU A 72 -1.93 1.90 -12.79
N LEU A 73 -2.88 2.02 -11.88
CA LEU A 73 -4.30 2.10 -12.22
C LEU A 73 -4.58 3.29 -13.15
N ALA A 74 -4.00 4.45 -12.87
CA ALA A 74 -4.13 5.61 -13.73
C ALA A 74 -3.46 5.39 -15.09
N ALA A 75 -2.30 4.73 -15.11
CA ALA A 75 -1.56 4.45 -16.35
C ALA A 75 -2.37 3.59 -17.33
N ILE A 76 -3.17 2.66 -16.83
CA ILE A 76 -4.06 1.83 -17.66
C ILE A 76 -5.42 2.48 -17.92
N GLY A 77 -5.63 3.70 -17.44
CA GLY A 77 -6.86 4.44 -17.67
C GLY A 77 -8.05 4.04 -16.80
N ALA A 78 -7.81 3.40 -15.67
CA ALA A 78 -8.89 3.02 -14.76
C ALA A 78 -9.59 4.28 -14.22
N THR A 79 -10.92 4.29 -14.28
CA THR A 79 -11.74 5.37 -13.73
C THR A 79 -11.99 5.15 -12.23
N GLN A 80 -12.40 6.20 -11.52
CA GLN A 80 -12.82 6.07 -10.13
C GLN A 80 -13.97 5.08 -9.99
N GLY A 81 -14.91 5.08 -10.91
CA GLY A 81 -16.03 4.12 -10.89
C GLY A 81 -15.57 2.67 -11.02
N GLU A 82 -14.57 2.41 -11.85
CA GLU A 82 -13.97 1.07 -11.97
C GLU A 82 -13.25 0.65 -10.70
N VAL A 83 -12.54 1.57 -10.06
CA VAL A 83 -11.87 1.31 -8.78
C VAL A 83 -12.90 1.02 -7.70
N ASP A 84 -13.95 1.83 -7.59
CA ASP A 84 -15.03 1.63 -6.62
C ASP A 84 -15.69 0.26 -6.79
N ALA A 85 -15.98 -0.13 -8.04
CA ALA A 85 -16.56 -1.43 -8.33
C ALA A 85 -15.61 -2.59 -7.95
N ALA A 86 -14.32 -2.40 -8.16
CA ALA A 86 -13.31 -3.39 -7.76
C ALA A 86 -13.24 -3.54 -6.24
N ILE A 87 -13.36 -2.44 -5.50
CA ILE A 87 -13.40 -2.47 -4.03
C ILE A 87 -14.64 -3.23 -3.55
N GLU A 88 -15.81 -3.00 -4.16
CA GLU A 88 -17.02 -3.73 -3.81
C GLU A 88 -16.85 -5.24 -4.03
N ARG A 89 -16.27 -5.63 -5.17
CA ARG A 89 -15.99 -7.05 -5.46
C ARG A 89 -15.01 -7.65 -4.45
N MET A 90 -14.01 -6.88 -4.05
CA MET A 90 -13.02 -7.30 -3.06
C MET A 90 -13.68 -7.51 -1.70
N ASP A 91 -14.51 -6.57 -1.26
CA ASP A 91 -15.22 -6.64 0.01
C ASP A 91 -16.17 -7.84 0.04
N GLU A 92 -16.88 -8.10 -1.04
CA GLU A 92 -17.77 -9.26 -1.18
C GLU A 92 -16.98 -10.57 -1.03
N ARG A 93 -15.85 -10.71 -1.73
CA ARG A 93 -15.00 -11.89 -1.61
C ARG A 93 -14.46 -12.06 -0.18
N ASN A 94 -14.06 -10.98 0.44
CA ASN A 94 -13.51 -11.02 1.80
C ASN A 94 -14.59 -11.29 2.84
N GLY A 95 -15.82 -10.81 2.61
CA GLY A 95 -16.99 -11.17 3.43
C GLY A 95 -17.30 -12.66 3.35
N ASP A 96 -17.31 -13.23 2.13
CA ASP A 96 -17.55 -14.66 1.90
C ASP A 96 -16.47 -15.54 2.57
N ARG A 97 -15.25 -15.02 2.67
CA ARG A 97 -14.12 -15.70 3.34
C ARG A 97 -14.07 -15.49 4.84
N GLY A 98 -15.04 -14.78 5.41
CA GLY A 98 -15.10 -14.51 6.84
C GLY A 98 -14.08 -13.50 7.36
N ARG A 99 -13.54 -12.64 6.49
CA ARG A 99 -12.53 -11.63 6.87
C ARG A 99 -13.12 -10.29 7.27
N LEU A 100 -14.38 -10.08 6.94
CA LEU A 100 -15.10 -8.83 7.23
C LEU A 100 -16.37 -9.12 8.03
#